data_5667c5a30250c04d75a677c219942898
#
_entry.id   5667c5a30250c04d75a677c219942898
#
_cell.length_a   1.000
_cell.length_b   1.000
_cell.length_c   1.000
_cell.angle_alpha   90.00
_cell.angle_beta   90.00
_cell.angle_gamma   90.00
#
_symmetry.space_group_name_H-M   'P 1'
#
loop_
_entity.id
_entity.type
_entity.pdbx_description
1 polymer ?
#
loop_
_entity_poly.entity_id
_entity_poly.type
_entity_poly.pdbx_seq_one_letter_code
_entity_poly.pdbx_strand_id
1 'polypeptide(L)'
;MVETFILNTDPLDSRELFEQLLEQVDDTRKEKILKLRTFTKQKQSLGAGLLIKKYVGDVHSLNKNGKPKNNDTEFNISHSGKYVVLTKGGTEPVGVDIELMQRGNKHIAPRFFTLDECVQIDRSYDPDKTFTQIWTLKEAFLKCIGSGVGKDLKRFTIHIDDENIRIDNRINRNFYYFKEYDVSGYKLSVCSEDNRFAETLEDVTDEIFKLEEAK
;
A
#
# COMPACT_ATOMS: atom_id res chain seq x y z
N MET A 1 -12.81 -5.40 11.01
CA MET A 1 -11.50 -4.88 11.45
C MET A 1 -10.55 -4.93 10.27
N VAL A 2 -9.73 -3.90 10.10
CA VAL A 2 -8.74 -3.78 9.03
C VAL A 2 -7.39 -4.27 9.55
N GLU A 3 -6.80 -5.26 8.88
CA GLU A 3 -5.50 -5.86 9.22
C GLU A 3 -4.49 -5.48 8.13
N THR A 4 -3.24 -5.26 8.53
CA THR A 4 -2.17 -4.87 7.59
C THR A 4 -0.93 -5.71 7.82
N PHE A 5 -0.42 -6.29 6.73
CA PHE A 5 0.72 -7.20 6.69
C PHE A 5 1.84 -6.58 5.87
N ILE A 6 3.07 -6.65 6.36
CA ILE A 6 4.26 -6.19 5.65
C ILE A 6 5.21 -7.34 5.39
N LEU A 7 5.79 -7.36 4.20
CA LEU A 7 6.77 -8.36 3.75
C LEU A 7 8.03 -7.63 3.27
N ASN A 8 9.18 -7.93 3.87
CA ASN A 8 10.47 -7.51 3.36
C ASN A 8 10.92 -8.46 2.24
N THR A 9 11.23 -7.93 1.06
CA THR A 9 11.64 -8.73 -0.10
C THR A 9 13.16 -8.93 -0.21
N ASP A 10 13.97 -8.45 0.74
CA ASP A 10 15.44 -8.63 0.71
C ASP A 10 15.84 -10.12 0.69
N PRO A 11 15.21 -11.05 1.42
CA PRO A 11 15.54 -12.48 1.31
C PRO A 11 15.42 -13.05 -0.12
N LEU A 12 14.57 -12.46 -0.96
CA LEU A 12 14.44 -12.84 -2.38
C LEU A 12 15.62 -12.39 -3.26
N ASP A 13 16.68 -11.78 -2.69
CA ASP A 13 17.95 -11.58 -3.40
C ASP A 13 18.66 -12.91 -3.63
N SER A 14 18.38 -13.94 -2.83
CA SER A 14 18.70 -15.33 -3.16
C SER A 14 17.90 -15.77 -4.38
N ARG A 15 18.59 -16.05 -5.49
CA ARG A 15 17.98 -16.56 -6.72
C ARG A 15 17.32 -17.91 -6.51
N GLU A 16 17.93 -18.77 -5.73
CA GLU A 16 17.38 -20.08 -5.40
C GLU A 16 16.04 -19.94 -4.69
N LEU A 17 15.98 -19.13 -3.63
CA LEU A 17 14.72 -18.86 -2.90
C LEU A 17 13.68 -18.22 -3.81
N PHE A 18 14.09 -17.26 -4.65
CA PHE A 18 13.18 -16.60 -5.58
C PHE A 18 12.55 -17.60 -6.55
N GLU A 19 13.36 -18.46 -7.20
CA GLU A 19 12.90 -19.48 -8.16
C GLU A 19 11.99 -20.51 -7.48
N GLN A 20 12.34 -20.98 -6.29
CA GLN A 20 11.56 -21.88 -5.49
C GLN A 20 10.16 -21.31 -5.16
N LEU A 21 10.10 -20.07 -4.69
CA LEU A 21 8.83 -19.40 -4.36
C LEU A 21 8.03 -18.99 -5.61
N LEU A 22 8.68 -18.78 -6.73
CA LEU A 22 8.02 -18.49 -7.99
C LEU A 22 7.13 -19.66 -8.45
N GLU A 23 7.48 -20.89 -8.10
CA GLU A 23 6.64 -22.08 -8.38
C GLU A 23 5.37 -22.15 -7.53
N GLN A 24 5.28 -21.34 -6.48
CA GLN A 24 4.10 -21.32 -5.60
C GLN A 24 2.98 -20.40 -6.09
N VAL A 25 3.23 -19.54 -7.07
CA VAL A 25 2.22 -18.68 -7.67
C VAL A 25 1.68 -19.31 -8.96
N ASP A 26 0.47 -18.88 -9.36
CA ASP A 26 -0.14 -19.37 -10.61
C ASP A 26 0.66 -18.97 -11.86
N ASP A 27 0.50 -19.73 -12.95
CA ASP A 27 1.27 -19.54 -14.19
C ASP A 27 1.09 -18.14 -14.80
N THR A 28 -0.12 -17.58 -14.72
CA THR A 28 -0.40 -16.23 -15.22
C THR A 28 0.41 -15.18 -14.46
N ARG A 29 0.49 -15.33 -13.16
CA ARG A 29 1.30 -14.43 -12.31
C ARG A 29 2.78 -14.65 -12.54
N LYS A 30 3.23 -15.90 -12.65
CA LYS A 30 4.62 -16.26 -12.97
C LYS A 30 5.09 -15.61 -14.26
N GLU A 31 4.31 -15.72 -15.34
CA GLU A 31 4.61 -15.04 -16.60
C GLU A 31 4.68 -13.51 -16.45
N LYS A 32 3.75 -12.92 -15.71
CA LYS A 32 3.73 -11.48 -15.44
C LYS A 32 5.00 -11.04 -14.70
N ILE A 33 5.41 -11.78 -13.66
CA ILE A 33 6.61 -11.50 -12.88
C ILE A 33 7.85 -11.52 -13.78
N LEU A 34 8.02 -12.57 -14.59
CA LEU A 34 9.19 -12.74 -15.45
C LEU A 34 9.29 -11.69 -16.56
N LYS A 35 8.18 -11.06 -16.96
CA LYS A 35 8.15 -9.94 -17.93
C LYS A 35 8.56 -8.60 -17.34
N LEU A 36 8.69 -8.46 -16.02
CA LEU A 36 9.09 -7.22 -15.37
C LEU A 36 10.59 -6.93 -15.59
N ARG A 37 10.90 -5.66 -15.90
CA ARG A 37 12.24 -5.24 -16.36
C ARG A 37 13.33 -5.32 -15.29
N THR A 38 12.97 -5.14 -14.02
CA THR A 38 13.96 -5.11 -12.92
C THR A 38 13.68 -6.20 -11.92
N PHE A 39 14.74 -6.76 -11.35
CA PHE A 39 14.62 -7.79 -10.34
C PHE A 39 13.87 -7.31 -9.09
N THR A 40 14.06 -6.05 -8.70
CA THR A 40 13.29 -5.43 -7.61
C THR A 40 11.78 -5.52 -7.87
N LYS A 41 11.32 -5.18 -9.09
CA LYS A 41 9.90 -5.30 -9.45
C LYS A 41 9.43 -6.75 -9.49
N GLN A 42 10.29 -7.67 -9.91
CA GLN A 42 9.98 -9.11 -9.88
C GLN A 42 9.78 -9.58 -8.44
N LYS A 43 10.70 -9.24 -7.52
CA LYS A 43 10.57 -9.54 -6.08
C LYS A 43 9.30 -8.97 -5.48
N GLN A 44 9.01 -7.69 -5.74
CA GLN A 44 7.78 -7.04 -5.25
C GLN A 44 6.52 -7.73 -5.79
N SER A 45 6.50 -8.09 -7.06
CA SER A 45 5.34 -8.78 -7.67
C SER A 45 5.17 -10.21 -7.13
N LEU A 46 6.27 -10.92 -6.87
CA LEU A 46 6.24 -12.24 -6.23
C LEU A 46 5.73 -12.12 -4.79
N GLY A 47 6.30 -11.21 -3.99
CA GLY A 47 5.84 -10.96 -2.62
C GLY A 47 4.34 -10.61 -2.54
N ALA A 48 3.87 -9.77 -3.47
CA ALA A 48 2.43 -9.47 -3.59
C ALA A 48 1.59 -10.73 -3.86
N GLY A 49 2.08 -11.62 -4.74
CA GLY A 49 1.41 -12.89 -5.03
C GLY A 49 1.32 -13.81 -3.82
N LEU A 50 2.41 -13.92 -3.07
CA LEU A 50 2.48 -14.75 -1.86
C LEU A 50 1.56 -14.23 -0.76
N LEU A 51 1.54 -12.90 -0.53
CA LEU A 51 0.63 -12.26 0.43
C LEU A 51 -0.84 -12.48 0.05
N ILE A 52 -1.21 -12.30 -1.23
CA ILE A 52 -2.58 -12.55 -1.69
C ILE A 52 -2.95 -14.02 -1.45
N LYS A 53 -2.12 -14.95 -1.89
CA LYS A 53 -2.39 -16.38 -1.74
C LYS A 53 -2.65 -16.76 -0.28
N LYS A 54 -1.87 -16.19 0.65
CA LYS A 54 -1.95 -16.55 2.06
C LYS A 54 -3.11 -15.89 2.79
N TYR A 55 -3.33 -14.58 2.58
CA TYR A 55 -4.23 -13.78 3.42
C TYR A 55 -5.56 -13.43 2.77
N VAL A 56 -5.69 -13.64 1.45
CA VAL A 56 -6.89 -13.33 0.67
C VAL A 56 -7.46 -14.58 -0.01
N GLY A 57 -6.58 -15.47 -0.50
CA GLY A 57 -6.98 -16.62 -1.31
C GLY A 57 -7.19 -16.26 -2.78
N ASP A 58 -8.20 -16.86 -3.41
CA ASP A 58 -8.42 -16.71 -4.85
C ASP A 58 -8.91 -15.32 -5.23
N VAL A 59 -8.29 -14.77 -6.28
CA VAL A 59 -8.68 -13.51 -6.89
C VAL A 59 -9.48 -13.82 -8.15
N HIS A 60 -10.79 -13.52 -8.12
CA HIS A 60 -11.69 -13.93 -9.19
C HIS A 60 -11.78 -12.93 -10.34
N SER A 61 -11.44 -11.67 -10.12
CA SER A 61 -11.55 -10.62 -11.12
C SER A 61 -10.69 -9.39 -10.81
N LEU A 62 -10.59 -8.50 -11.77
CA LEU A 62 -10.08 -7.14 -11.58
C LEU A 62 -11.26 -6.17 -11.75
N ASN A 63 -11.28 -5.08 -10.96
CA ASN A 63 -12.22 -4.00 -11.25
C ASN A 63 -11.78 -3.26 -12.53
N LYS A 64 -12.62 -2.30 -13.00
CA LYS A 64 -12.36 -1.50 -14.21
C LYS A 64 -11.04 -0.70 -14.17
N ASN A 65 -10.46 -0.50 -12.99
CA ASN A 65 -9.21 0.22 -12.76
C ASN A 65 -8.04 -0.72 -12.42
N GLY A 66 -8.23 -2.05 -12.54
CA GLY A 66 -7.20 -3.06 -12.31
C GLY A 66 -6.98 -3.45 -10.85
N LYS A 67 -7.82 -3.00 -9.91
CA LYS A 67 -7.75 -3.46 -8.50
C LYS A 67 -8.25 -4.90 -8.45
N PRO A 68 -7.46 -5.85 -7.90
CA PRO A 68 -7.90 -7.23 -7.72
C PRO A 68 -9.10 -7.31 -6.77
N LYS A 69 -10.01 -8.24 -7.04
CA LYS A 69 -11.21 -8.48 -6.23
C LYS A 69 -11.28 -9.92 -5.76
N ASN A 70 -11.61 -10.07 -4.50
CA ASN A 70 -12.13 -11.28 -3.89
C ASN A 70 -13.59 -11.02 -3.50
N ASN A 71 -14.44 -12.04 -3.52
CA ASN A 71 -15.88 -11.85 -3.26
C ASN A 71 -16.20 -11.63 -1.77
N ASP A 72 -15.33 -12.12 -0.88
CA ASP A 72 -15.59 -12.19 0.57
C ASP A 72 -14.78 -11.17 1.36
N THR A 73 -13.73 -10.59 0.74
CA THR A 73 -12.77 -9.74 1.44
C THR A 73 -12.33 -8.59 0.56
N GLU A 74 -12.53 -7.36 1.03
CA GLU A 74 -11.89 -6.20 0.43
C GLU A 74 -10.42 -6.14 0.85
N PHE A 75 -9.53 -5.95 -0.13
CA PHE A 75 -8.10 -5.85 0.12
C PHE A 75 -7.42 -4.89 -0.84
N ASN A 76 -6.24 -4.46 -0.46
CA ASN A 76 -5.39 -3.64 -1.32
C ASN A 76 -3.90 -3.93 -1.08
N ILE A 77 -3.07 -3.64 -2.10
CA ILE A 77 -1.62 -3.86 -2.06
C ILE A 77 -0.89 -2.61 -2.50
N SER A 78 0.23 -2.34 -1.85
CA SER A 78 1.23 -1.37 -2.26
C SER A 78 2.64 -1.92 -2.07
N HIS A 79 3.61 -1.32 -2.75
CA HIS A 79 5.02 -1.68 -2.61
C HIS A 79 5.93 -0.48 -2.90
N SER A 80 6.98 -0.34 -2.13
CA SER A 80 8.05 0.65 -2.35
C SER A 80 9.37 0.12 -1.79
N GLY A 81 10.48 0.36 -2.50
CA GLY A 81 11.79 -0.14 -2.10
C GLY A 81 11.79 -1.66 -1.89
N LYS A 82 12.10 -2.07 -0.67
CA LYS A 82 12.15 -3.49 -0.30
C LYS A 82 10.85 -4.05 0.29
N TYR A 83 9.83 -3.24 0.47
CA TYR A 83 8.60 -3.69 1.12
C TYR A 83 7.43 -3.88 0.17
N VAL A 84 6.66 -4.89 0.46
CA VAL A 84 5.31 -5.12 -0.07
C VAL A 84 4.34 -5.15 1.11
N VAL A 85 3.23 -4.44 0.99
CA VAL A 85 2.22 -4.34 2.05
C VAL A 85 0.88 -4.76 1.48
N LEU A 86 0.17 -5.59 2.23
CA LEU A 86 -1.21 -5.95 1.99
C LEU A 86 -2.07 -5.47 3.16
N THR A 87 -3.15 -4.76 2.87
CA THR A 87 -4.22 -4.53 3.85
C THR A 87 -5.47 -5.27 3.42
N LYS A 88 -6.19 -5.84 4.38
CA LYS A 88 -7.50 -6.45 4.17
C LYS A 88 -8.49 -5.98 5.22
N GLY A 89 -9.74 -5.91 4.82
CA GLY A 89 -10.87 -5.62 5.70
C GLY A 89 -11.92 -6.72 5.60
N GLY A 90 -13.12 -6.43 6.07
CA GLY A 90 -14.31 -7.22 5.76
C GLY A 90 -14.86 -6.85 4.38
N THR A 91 -16.09 -6.38 4.35
CA THR A 91 -16.77 -5.92 3.12
C THR A 91 -16.54 -4.46 2.78
N GLU A 92 -16.03 -3.68 3.76
CA GLU A 92 -15.82 -2.25 3.57
C GLU A 92 -14.54 -1.99 2.75
N PRO A 93 -14.57 -0.98 1.86
CA PRO A 93 -13.41 -0.63 1.04
C PRO A 93 -12.16 -0.34 1.86
N VAL A 94 -11.02 -0.83 1.38
CA VAL A 94 -9.70 -0.55 1.96
C VAL A 94 -8.71 -0.12 0.90
N GLY A 95 -7.76 0.72 1.29
CA GLY A 95 -6.62 1.12 0.47
C GLY A 95 -5.38 1.26 1.32
N VAL A 96 -4.23 0.94 0.77
CA VAL A 96 -2.91 1.06 1.41
C VAL A 96 -1.92 1.70 0.46
N ASP A 97 -1.06 2.54 1.01
CA ASP A 97 0.11 3.02 0.30
C ASP A 97 1.35 3.05 1.20
N ILE A 98 2.48 2.62 0.65
CA ILE A 98 3.79 2.70 1.28
C ILE A 98 4.77 3.37 0.34
N GLU A 99 5.57 4.32 0.86
CA GLU A 99 6.60 5.00 0.08
C GLU A 99 7.88 5.18 0.88
N LEU A 100 9.00 4.90 0.20
CA LEU A 100 10.33 5.22 0.71
C LEU A 100 10.47 6.75 0.81
N MET A 101 10.84 7.25 1.99
CA MET A 101 11.10 8.66 2.18
C MET A 101 12.35 9.08 1.39
N GLN A 102 12.18 10.04 0.49
CA GLN A 102 13.24 10.58 -0.37
C GLN A 102 13.32 12.08 -0.21
N ARG A 103 14.54 12.61 -0.15
CA ARG A 103 14.76 14.06 -0.10
C ARG A 103 14.45 14.72 -1.45
N GLY A 104 13.94 15.95 -1.41
CA GLY A 104 13.69 16.78 -2.57
C GLY A 104 12.31 16.63 -3.19
N ASN A 105 11.48 15.70 -2.73
CA ASN A 105 10.15 15.47 -3.31
C ASN A 105 9.15 16.61 -3.03
N LYS A 106 9.33 17.39 -1.96
CA LYS A 106 8.44 18.52 -1.62
C LYS A 106 8.28 19.54 -2.76
N HIS A 107 9.27 19.69 -3.63
CA HIS A 107 9.22 20.67 -4.71
C HIS A 107 8.14 20.38 -5.77
N ILE A 108 7.64 19.14 -5.83
CA ILE A 108 6.55 18.78 -6.74
C ILE A 108 5.17 18.93 -6.10
N ALA A 109 5.10 19.24 -4.79
CA ALA A 109 3.84 19.37 -4.06
C ALA A 109 2.82 20.29 -4.78
N PRO A 110 3.16 21.50 -5.27
CA PRO A 110 2.19 22.38 -5.91
C PRO A 110 1.54 21.77 -7.17
N ARG A 111 2.16 20.76 -7.77
CA ARG A 111 1.60 20.07 -8.93
C ARG A 111 0.47 19.12 -8.55
N PHE A 112 0.56 18.50 -7.38
CA PHE A 112 -0.32 17.39 -6.96
C PHE A 112 -1.22 17.73 -5.79
N PHE A 113 -0.83 18.65 -4.92
CA PHE A 113 -1.47 18.93 -3.65
C PHE A 113 -2.29 20.23 -3.67
N THR A 114 -3.22 20.33 -2.73
CA THR A 114 -3.99 21.56 -2.51
C THR A 114 -3.09 22.64 -1.88
N LEU A 115 -3.56 23.89 -1.88
CA LEU A 115 -2.81 24.98 -1.27
C LEU A 115 -2.58 24.77 0.23
N ASP A 116 -3.60 24.27 0.93
CA ASP A 116 -3.53 24.01 2.38
C ASP A 116 -2.48 22.94 2.70
N GLU A 117 -2.42 21.89 1.90
CA GLU A 117 -1.39 20.84 2.04
C GLU A 117 0.02 21.37 1.72
N CYS A 118 0.16 22.22 0.73
CA CYS A 118 1.45 22.86 0.44
C CYS A 118 1.90 23.75 1.61
N VAL A 119 1.00 24.53 2.20
CA VAL A 119 1.28 25.34 3.40
C VAL A 119 1.67 24.45 4.59
N GLN A 120 1.00 23.31 4.77
CA GLN A 120 1.32 22.36 5.84
C GLN A 120 2.73 21.78 5.65
N ILE A 121 3.10 21.41 4.42
CA ILE A 121 4.45 20.93 4.10
C ILE A 121 5.50 22.00 4.39
N ASP A 122 5.30 23.23 3.92
CA ASP A 122 6.27 24.32 4.07
C ASP A 122 6.49 24.74 5.53
N ARG A 123 5.47 24.59 6.39
CA ARG A 123 5.54 24.91 7.82
C ARG A 123 6.06 23.76 8.68
N SER A 124 6.22 22.57 8.13
CA SER A 124 6.64 21.41 8.89
C SER A 124 8.13 21.46 9.22
N TYR A 125 8.52 20.79 10.33
CA TYR A 125 9.92 20.61 10.69
C TYR A 125 10.71 19.80 9.64
N ASP A 126 10.07 18.80 9.04
CA ASP A 126 10.63 17.97 7.97
C ASP A 126 9.67 17.95 6.76
N PRO A 127 9.82 18.92 5.84
CA PRO A 127 8.93 19.07 4.69
C PRO A 127 8.91 17.86 3.75
N ASP A 128 10.02 17.15 3.57
CA ASP A 128 10.07 15.95 2.70
C ASP A 128 9.34 14.77 3.35
N LYS A 129 9.45 14.61 4.66
CA LYS A 129 8.68 13.63 5.42
C LYS A 129 7.19 13.92 5.34
N THR A 130 6.79 15.18 5.56
CA THR A 130 5.39 15.60 5.49
C THR A 130 4.81 15.47 4.08
N PHE A 131 5.61 15.76 3.05
CA PHE A 131 5.22 15.50 1.67
C PHE A 131 4.90 14.02 1.46
N THR A 132 5.81 13.11 1.87
CA THR A 132 5.63 11.67 1.70
C THR A 132 4.43 11.16 2.50
N GLN A 133 4.19 11.70 3.68
CA GLN A 133 3.03 11.39 4.51
C GLN A 133 1.72 11.77 3.82
N ILE A 134 1.59 13.02 3.36
CA ILE A 134 0.39 13.46 2.63
C ILE A 134 0.21 12.64 1.34
N TRP A 135 1.29 12.33 0.64
CA TRP A 135 1.24 11.50 -0.56
C TRP A 135 0.65 10.12 -0.28
N THR A 136 1.18 9.40 0.72
CA THR A 136 0.71 8.05 1.05
C THR A 136 -0.74 8.05 1.53
N LEU A 137 -1.15 9.05 2.31
CA LEU A 137 -2.54 9.22 2.74
C LEU A 137 -3.49 9.44 1.56
N LYS A 138 -3.09 10.28 0.60
CA LYS A 138 -3.88 10.55 -0.60
C LYS A 138 -4.00 9.32 -1.51
N GLU A 139 -2.89 8.61 -1.72
CA GLU A 139 -2.90 7.39 -2.54
C GLU A 139 -3.68 6.25 -1.86
N ALA A 140 -3.55 6.09 -0.53
CA ALA A 140 -4.35 5.13 0.22
C ALA A 140 -5.86 5.42 0.07
N PHE A 141 -6.28 6.67 0.16
CA PHE A 141 -7.67 7.07 -0.07
C PHE A 141 -8.12 6.76 -1.50
N LEU A 142 -7.36 7.14 -2.54
CA LEU A 142 -7.72 6.86 -3.94
C LEU A 142 -7.82 5.35 -4.23
N LYS A 143 -6.94 4.56 -3.62
CA LYS A 143 -6.99 3.09 -3.69
C LYS A 143 -8.20 2.53 -2.97
N CYS A 144 -8.57 3.10 -1.81
CA CYS A 144 -9.77 2.74 -1.06
C CYS A 144 -11.03 2.91 -1.91
N ILE A 145 -11.25 4.10 -2.47
CA ILE A 145 -12.41 4.38 -3.31
C ILE A 145 -12.31 3.76 -4.72
N GLY A 146 -11.19 3.13 -5.07
CA GLY A 146 -11.01 2.46 -6.37
C GLY A 146 -11.02 3.40 -7.58
N SER A 147 -10.71 4.70 -7.42
CA SER A 147 -10.75 5.69 -8.51
C SER A 147 -9.62 5.54 -9.53
N GLY A 148 -8.58 4.76 -9.21
CA GLY A 148 -7.35 4.63 -9.99
C GLY A 148 -6.30 5.69 -9.61
N VAL A 149 -5.03 5.32 -9.78
CA VAL A 149 -3.87 6.14 -9.38
C VAL A 149 -3.77 7.40 -10.25
N GLY A 150 -3.46 8.53 -9.61
CA GLY A 150 -3.05 9.77 -10.30
C GLY A 150 -4.19 10.66 -10.79
N LYS A 151 -5.46 10.35 -10.53
CA LYS A 151 -6.58 11.23 -10.90
C LYS A 151 -6.95 12.15 -9.74
N ASP A 152 -6.77 13.44 -9.99
CA ASP A 152 -7.36 14.52 -9.18
C ASP A 152 -7.00 14.55 -7.69
N LEU A 153 -5.72 14.38 -7.37
CA LEU A 153 -5.22 14.56 -6.00
C LEU A 153 -5.60 15.93 -5.38
N LYS A 154 -5.90 16.94 -6.21
CA LYS A 154 -6.36 18.27 -5.76
C LYS A 154 -7.86 18.37 -5.45
N ARG A 155 -8.64 17.32 -5.66
CA ARG A 155 -10.11 17.34 -5.41
C ARG A 155 -10.47 17.13 -3.95
N PHE A 156 -9.52 16.84 -3.12
CA PHE A 156 -9.69 16.63 -1.68
C PHE A 156 -8.44 17.08 -0.94
N THR A 157 -8.59 17.40 0.33
CA THR A 157 -7.51 17.88 1.21
C THR A 157 -7.37 16.92 2.39
N ILE A 158 -6.15 16.54 2.70
CA ILE A 158 -5.78 15.83 3.93
C ILE A 158 -5.34 16.86 4.95
N HIS A 159 -5.93 16.81 6.13
CA HIS A 159 -5.54 17.59 7.29
C HIS A 159 -4.92 16.69 8.33
N ILE A 160 -3.72 17.00 8.75
CA ILE A 160 -2.97 16.27 9.78
C ILE A 160 -2.81 17.21 10.97
N ASP A 161 -3.51 16.91 12.07
CA ASP A 161 -3.45 17.65 13.34
C ASP A 161 -2.93 16.67 14.41
N ASP A 162 -1.65 16.70 14.69
CA ASP A 162 -0.93 15.74 15.54
C ASP A 162 -1.19 14.29 15.07
N GLU A 163 -1.94 13.50 15.85
CA GLU A 163 -2.29 12.12 15.50
C GLU A 163 -3.64 12.00 14.77
N ASN A 164 -4.36 13.10 14.59
CA ASN A 164 -5.65 13.10 13.94
C ASN A 164 -5.51 13.38 12.45
N ILE A 165 -5.96 12.44 11.63
CA ILE A 165 -5.99 12.58 10.19
C ILE A 165 -7.44 12.71 9.74
N ARG A 166 -7.74 13.78 9.03
CA ARG A 166 -9.06 14.08 8.49
C ARG A 166 -8.98 14.33 6.99
N ILE A 167 -10.03 14.01 6.28
CA ILE A 167 -10.17 14.31 4.87
C ILE A 167 -11.35 15.25 4.62
N ASP A 168 -11.11 16.34 3.92
CA ASP A 168 -12.16 17.14 3.27
C ASP A 168 -12.27 16.66 1.81
N ASN A 169 -13.25 15.79 1.56
CA ASN A 169 -13.47 15.25 0.24
C ASN A 169 -14.82 15.69 -0.33
N ARG A 170 -14.82 16.03 -1.62
CA ARG A 170 -16.02 16.39 -2.40
C ARG A 170 -16.38 15.32 -3.43
N ILE A 171 -15.77 14.12 -3.31
CA ILE A 171 -15.93 13.04 -4.27
C ILE A 171 -17.20 12.25 -3.98
N ASN A 172 -17.45 11.98 -2.71
CA ASN A 172 -18.65 11.30 -2.21
C ASN A 172 -19.00 11.77 -0.80
N ARG A 173 -20.02 11.16 -0.17
CA ARG A 173 -20.50 11.51 1.17
C ARG A 173 -20.12 10.48 2.24
N ASN A 174 -19.21 9.53 1.93
CA ASN A 174 -18.81 8.51 2.87
C ASN A 174 -17.77 9.06 3.85
N PHE A 175 -17.69 8.46 5.03
CA PHE A 175 -16.66 8.74 6.02
C PHE A 175 -15.48 7.82 5.79
N TYR A 176 -14.27 8.36 5.94
CA TYR A 176 -13.03 7.64 5.77
C TYR A 176 -12.15 7.85 6.99
N TYR A 177 -11.53 6.76 7.42
CA TYR A 177 -10.63 6.70 8.55
C TYR A 177 -9.25 6.29 8.07
N PHE A 178 -8.23 6.77 8.77
CA PHE A 178 -6.84 6.52 8.41
C PHE A 178 -6.09 5.93 9.60
N LYS A 179 -5.15 5.06 9.31
CA LYS A 179 -4.14 4.56 10.24
C LYS A 179 -2.78 4.65 9.56
N GLU A 180 -1.81 5.20 10.27
CA GLU A 180 -0.41 5.12 9.87
C GLU A 180 0.30 4.09 10.74
N TYR A 181 1.28 3.41 10.15
CA TYR A 181 2.17 2.49 10.86
C TYR A 181 3.61 2.92 10.67
N ASP A 182 4.41 2.82 11.73
CA ASP A 182 5.80 3.17 11.69
C ASP A 182 6.62 2.09 10.98
N VAL A 183 7.28 2.50 9.89
CA VAL A 183 8.24 1.67 9.15
C VAL A 183 9.50 2.52 8.91
N SER A 184 10.63 2.06 9.44
CA SER A 184 11.87 2.84 9.38
C SER A 184 12.26 3.19 7.95
N GLY A 185 12.38 4.49 7.66
CA GLY A 185 12.72 5.04 6.35
C GLY A 185 11.54 5.13 5.37
N TYR A 186 10.33 4.76 5.78
CA TYR A 186 9.12 4.77 4.93
C TYR A 186 7.97 5.51 5.59
N LYS A 187 6.98 5.86 4.79
CA LYS A 187 5.62 6.21 5.23
C LYS A 187 4.66 5.15 4.75
N LEU A 188 3.83 4.66 5.66
CA LEU A 188 2.80 3.66 5.40
C LEU A 188 1.47 4.15 5.93
N SER A 189 0.50 4.32 5.04
CA SER A 189 -0.83 4.79 5.35
C SER A 189 -1.89 3.82 4.85
N VAL A 190 -2.91 3.59 5.67
CA VAL A 190 -4.09 2.78 5.36
C VAL A 190 -5.33 3.65 5.46
N CYS A 191 -6.26 3.48 4.52
CA CYS A 191 -7.55 4.14 4.49
C CYS A 191 -8.67 3.10 4.42
N SER A 192 -9.75 3.31 5.19
CA SER A 192 -10.95 2.46 5.13
C SER A 192 -12.20 3.23 5.51
N GLU A 193 -13.37 2.70 5.11
CA GLU A 193 -14.68 3.10 5.64
C GLU A 193 -14.98 2.43 7.00
N ASP A 194 -14.25 1.37 7.40
CA ASP A 194 -14.27 0.80 8.76
C ASP A 194 -13.22 1.51 9.64
N ASN A 195 -13.62 2.00 10.82
CA ASN A 195 -12.73 2.68 11.76
C ASN A 195 -11.95 1.73 12.70
N ARG A 196 -12.13 0.44 12.57
CA ARG A 196 -11.48 -0.57 13.41
C ARG A 196 -10.23 -1.11 12.72
N PHE A 197 -9.10 -0.51 13.00
CA PHE A 197 -7.79 -0.96 12.52
C PHE A 197 -7.10 -1.83 13.56
N ALA A 198 -6.31 -2.82 13.11
CA ALA A 198 -5.37 -3.52 13.98
C ALA A 198 -4.35 -2.52 14.54
N GLU A 199 -4.01 -2.67 15.83
CA GLU A 199 -3.07 -1.76 16.49
C GLU A 199 -1.64 -1.91 15.95
N THR A 200 -1.27 -3.10 15.55
CA THR A 200 0.08 -3.44 15.09
C THR A 200 0.10 -3.78 13.60
N LEU A 201 1.18 -3.36 12.95
CA LEU A 201 1.58 -3.84 11.64
C LEU A 201 2.21 -5.22 11.81
N GLU A 202 1.72 -6.22 11.09
CA GLU A 202 2.23 -7.59 11.16
C GLU A 202 3.34 -7.81 10.14
N ASP A 203 4.59 -7.97 10.61
CA ASP A 203 5.70 -8.39 9.75
C ASP A 203 5.65 -9.92 9.56
N VAL A 204 5.35 -10.32 8.35
CA VAL A 204 5.15 -11.72 7.96
C VAL A 204 6.31 -12.30 7.15
N THR A 205 7.44 -11.60 7.13
CA THR A 205 8.61 -11.97 6.33
C THR A 205 9.09 -13.39 6.65
N ASP A 206 9.33 -13.65 7.93
CA ASP A 206 9.78 -14.98 8.37
C ASP A 206 8.75 -16.08 8.11
N GLU A 207 7.47 -15.76 8.31
CA GLU A 207 6.38 -16.70 8.10
C GLU A 207 6.22 -17.10 6.63
N ILE A 208 6.31 -16.12 5.71
CA ILE A 208 6.18 -16.35 4.27
C ILE A 208 7.35 -17.19 3.74
N PHE A 209 8.57 -16.94 4.21
CA PHE A 209 9.76 -17.61 3.69
C PHE A 209 10.11 -18.93 4.39
N LYS A 210 9.55 -19.22 5.56
CA LYS A 210 9.74 -20.50 6.29
C LYS A 210 8.73 -21.59 5.94
N LEU A 211 7.73 -21.32 5.10
CA LEU A 211 6.68 -22.29 4.77
C LEU A 211 7.18 -23.57 4.08
N GLU A 212 8.49 -23.72 3.82
CA GLU A 212 9.07 -24.88 3.14
C GLU A 212 9.93 -25.79 4.02
N GLU A 213 10.27 -25.42 5.26
CA GLU A 213 10.97 -26.33 6.18
C GLU A 213 10.06 -27.40 6.82
N ALA A 214 8.76 -27.42 6.46
CA ALA A 214 7.74 -28.28 7.07
C ALA A 214 7.12 -29.34 6.14
N LYS A 215 7.88 -29.81 5.12
CA LYS A 215 7.45 -30.97 4.30
C LYS A 215 8.55 -32.00 4.14
#